data_af3a06302decc29d1b25b95044ba22da
#
_entry.id   af3a06302decc29d1b25b95044ba22da
#
_cell.length_a   1.000
_cell.length_b   1.000
_cell.length_c   1.000
_cell.angle_alpha   90.00
_cell.angle_beta   90.00
_cell.angle_gamma   90.00
#
_symmetry.space_group_name_H-M   'P 1'
#
loop_
_entity.id
_entity.type
_entity.pdbx_description
1 polymer ?
#
loop_
_entity_poly.entity_id
_entity_poly.type
_entity_poly.pdbx_seq_one_letter_code
_entity_poly.pdbx_strand_id
1 'polypeptide(L)'
;QFRAVQKTLSRLKSPGDRKQKGGVIWHTQGSGKSLTMVFLTQKIRRDPLLRNYKLVFLTDRTQLDEQLTKTFKREKRETVFNAKSVSDLKELLRKDSSDLVTSTIQKLEEDDLDFSCLNDSDRIIVLTDEAHRTQYGTLGAAINTALPNAPKIAFTGTPLISSQKTVHEFGAY
;
A
#
# COMPACT_ATOMS: atom_id res chain seq x y z
N GLN A 1 -3.74 17.63 -0.25
CA GLN A 1 -4.23 16.36 0.28
C GLN A 1 -5.55 15.95 -0.42
N PHE A 2 -6.59 16.76 -0.37
CA PHE A 2 -7.91 16.45 -0.95
C PHE A 2 -7.85 16.07 -2.43
N ARG A 3 -7.16 16.87 -3.27
CA ARG A 3 -7.00 16.57 -4.71
C ARG A 3 -6.29 15.24 -4.97
N ALA A 4 -5.24 14.93 -4.19
CA ALA A 4 -4.51 13.67 -4.32
C ALA A 4 -5.43 12.48 -4.02
N VAL A 5 -6.20 12.55 -2.93
CA VAL A 5 -7.16 11.50 -2.57
C VAL A 5 -8.21 11.30 -3.66
N GLN A 6 -8.82 12.40 -4.16
CA GLN A 6 -9.84 12.31 -5.21
C GLN A 6 -9.29 11.73 -6.51
N LYS A 7 -8.11 12.18 -6.94
CA LYS A 7 -7.45 11.67 -8.15
C LYS A 7 -7.12 10.18 -8.03
N THR A 8 -6.65 9.75 -6.86
CA THR A 8 -6.34 8.35 -6.58
C THR A 8 -7.60 7.48 -6.61
N LEU A 9 -8.68 7.92 -5.98
CA LEU A 9 -9.96 7.20 -6.01
C LEU A 9 -10.53 7.07 -7.42
N SER A 10 -10.50 8.16 -8.19
CA SER A 10 -10.93 8.14 -9.59
C SER A 10 -10.11 7.13 -10.41
N ARG A 11 -8.80 7.12 -10.20
CA ARG A 11 -7.87 6.22 -10.89
C ARG A 11 -8.07 4.75 -10.52
N LEU A 12 -8.28 4.45 -9.24
CA LEU A 12 -8.58 3.10 -8.77
C LEU A 12 -9.88 2.53 -9.38
N LYS A 13 -10.85 3.41 -9.68
CA LYS A 13 -12.14 3.04 -10.29
C LYS A 13 -12.13 3.04 -11.82
N SER A 14 -11.11 3.59 -12.45
CA SER A 14 -11.03 3.62 -13.91
C SER A 14 -10.78 2.22 -14.46
N PRO A 15 -11.26 1.91 -15.69
CA PRO A 15 -10.86 0.68 -16.37
C PRO A 15 -9.36 0.69 -16.62
N GLY A 16 -8.74 -0.47 -16.59
CA GLY A 16 -7.32 -0.62 -16.85
C GLY A 16 -6.65 -1.66 -15.96
N ASP A 17 -5.38 -1.92 -16.24
CA ASP A 17 -4.54 -2.83 -15.49
C ASP A 17 -4.07 -2.23 -14.14
N ARG A 18 -3.35 -3.01 -13.34
CA ARG A 18 -2.82 -2.57 -12.04
C ARG A 18 -1.92 -1.34 -12.11
N LYS A 19 -1.11 -1.19 -13.19
CA LYS A 19 -0.20 -0.05 -13.37
C LYS A 19 -0.98 1.22 -13.69
N GLN A 20 -2.04 1.11 -14.47
CA GLN A 20 -2.93 2.22 -14.81
C GLN A 20 -3.72 2.68 -13.58
N LYS A 21 -4.09 1.76 -12.69
CA LYS A 21 -4.79 2.05 -11.43
C LYS A 21 -3.85 2.51 -10.31
N GLY A 22 -2.56 2.14 -10.38
CA GLY A 22 -1.53 2.54 -9.43
C GLY A 22 -1.01 3.96 -9.66
N GLY A 23 -0.08 4.40 -8.84
CA GLY A 23 0.59 5.69 -9.01
C GLY A 23 1.43 6.14 -7.83
N VAL A 24 2.03 7.32 -8.00
CA VAL A 24 2.86 7.95 -6.97
C VAL A 24 2.19 9.24 -6.49
N ILE A 25 2.11 9.41 -5.20
CA ILE A 25 1.66 10.65 -4.55
C ILE A 25 2.88 11.33 -3.95
N TRP A 26 3.28 12.43 -4.56
CA TRP A 26 4.36 13.23 -4.04
C TRP A 26 3.87 14.18 -2.95
N HIS A 27 4.47 14.03 -1.79
CA HIS A 27 4.20 14.84 -0.61
C HIS A 27 5.51 15.29 0.02
N THR A 28 5.75 16.59 0.14
CA THR A 28 6.93 17.10 0.86
C THR A 28 6.94 16.58 2.30
N GLN A 29 8.13 16.39 2.85
CA GLN A 29 8.28 15.93 4.21
C GLN A 29 7.56 16.87 5.19
N GLY A 30 6.82 16.32 6.16
CA GLY A 30 6.03 17.12 7.10
C GLY A 30 4.67 17.63 6.59
N SER A 31 4.31 17.43 5.30
CA SER A 31 3.07 17.96 4.70
C SER A 31 1.80 17.13 4.97
N GLY A 32 1.86 16.17 5.91
CA GLY A 32 0.70 15.36 6.29
C GLY A 32 0.47 14.11 5.43
N LYS A 33 1.53 13.47 4.98
CA LYS A 33 1.50 12.21 4.22
C LYS A 33 0.65 11.14 4.92
N SER A 34 0.94 10.87 6.21
CA SER A 34 0.20 9.89 7.02
C SER A 34 -1.30 10.20 7.08
N LEU A 35 -1.64 11.47 7.23
CA LEU A 35 -3.03 11.92 7.26
C LEU A 35 -3.72 11.70 5.89
N THR A 36 -2.99 11.93 4.80
CA THR A 36 -3.49 11.65 3.45
C THR A 36 -3.76 10.16 3.24
N MET A 37 -2.88 9.27 3.78
CA MET A 37 -3.09 7.82 3.74
C MET A 37 -4.36 7.43 4.52
N VAL A 38 -4.56 7.98 5.72
CA VAL A 38 -5.78 7.76 6.52
C VAL A 38 -7.02 8.21 5.77
N PHE A 39 -7.03 9.42 5.22
CA PHE A 39 -8.18 9.93 4.45
C PHE A 39 -8.47 9.09 3.21
N LEU A 40 -7.44 8.65 2.49
CA LEU A 40 -7.61 7.77 1.34
C LEU A 40 -8.29 6.46 1.77
N THR A 41 -7.82 5.84 2.84
CA THR A 41 -8.41 4.60 3.37
C THR A 41 -9.87 4.79 3.75
N GLN A 42 -10.19 5.85 4.49
CA GLN A 42 -11.58 6.15 4.86
C GLN A 42 -12.48 6.34 3.63
N LYS A 43 -11.97 6.99 2.58
CA LYS A 43 -12.71 7.17 1.34
C LYS A 43 -12.88 5.88 0.57
N ILE A 44 -11.86 5.01 0.51
CA ILE A 44 -11.95 3.67 -0.07
C ILE A 44 -13.05 2.86 0.64
N ARG A 45 -13.08 2.87 1.97
CA ARG A 45 -14.07 2.13 2.77
C ARG A 45 -15.49 2.65 2.62
N ARG A 46 -15.67 3.93 2.30
CA ARG A 46 -16.98 4.54 2.03
C ARG A 46 -17.44 4.41 0.58
N ASP A 47 -16.54 4.05 -0.32
CA ASP A 47 -16.87 3.89 -1.74
C ASP A 47 -17.52 2.52 -2.00
N PRO A 48 -18.71 2.45 -2.58
CA PRO A 48 -19.43 1.19 -2.84
C PRO A 48 -18.64 0.18 -3.68
N LEU A 49 -17.77 0.65 -4.59
CA LEU A 49 -16.98 -0.20 -5.49
C LEU A 49 -15.69 -0.71 -4.84
N LEU A 50 -15.13 0.07 -3.89
CA LEU A 50 -13.80 -0.20 -3.32
C LEU A 50 -13.84 -0.70 -1.88
N ARG A 51 -14.96 -0.58 -1.18
CA ARG A 51 -15.07 -0.87 0.26
C ARG A 51 -14.64 -2.28 0.68
N ASN A 52 -14.81 -3.25 -0.23
CA ASN A 52 -14.50 -4.65 0.01
C ASN A 52 -13.08 -5.05 -0.43
N TYR A 53 -12.23 -4.08 -0.81
CA TYR A 53 -10.85 -4.36 -1.16
C TYR A 53 -10.01 -4.62 0.09
N LYS A 54 -9.09 -5.58 0.00
CA LYS A 54 -8.02 -5.72 0.99
C LYS A 54 -7.05 -4.54 0.83
N LEU A 55 -6.66 -3.93 1.95
CA LEU A 55 -5.69 -2.84 1.99
C LEU A 55 -4.41 -3.31 2.67
N VAL A 56 -3.29 -3.21 1.98
CA VAL A 56 -1.98 -3.60 2.49
C VAL A 56 -1.12 -2.35 2.65
N PHE A 57 -0.72 -2.04 3.87
CA PHE A 57 0.17 -0.92 4.19
C PHE A 57 1.57 -1.41 4.45
N LEU A 58 2.51 -0.91 3.67
CA LEU A 58 3.94 -1.13 3.86
C LEU A 58 4.57 0.20 4.30
N THR A 59 5.03 0.26 5.53
CA THR A 59 5.57 1.48 6.13
C THR A 59 7.04 1.31 6.50
N ASP A 60 7.81 2.39 6.39
CA ASP A 60 9.21 2.41 6.82
C ASP A 60 9.36 2.62 8.33
N ARG A 61 8.32 3.13 8.99
CA ARG A 61 8.38 3.55 10.40
C ARG A 61 7.35 2.85 11.25
N THR A 62 7.80 2.22 12.33
CA THR A 62 6.92 1.63 13.36
C THR A 62 5.91 2.61 13.92
N GLN A 63 6.30 3.88 14.12
CA GLN A 63 5.38 4.92 14.60
C GLN A 63 4.20 5.16 13.66
N LEU A 64 4.41 5.13 12.34
CA LEU A 64 3.34 5.29 11.36
C LEU A 64 2.42 4.08 11.37
N ASP A 65 2.99 2.88 11.45
CA ASP A 65 2.25 1.62 11.56
C ASP A 65 1.33 1.63 12.80
N GLU A 66 1.86 2.02 13.98
CA GLU A 66 1.08 2.17 15.19
C GLU A 66 -0.02 3.24 15.08
N GLN A 67 0.29 4.37 14.46
CA GLN A 67 -0.63 5.48 14.29
C GLN A 67 -1.80 5.10 13.37
N LEU A 68 -1.51 4.45 12.25
CA LEU A 68 -2.52 3.90 11.34
C LEU A 68 -3.38 2.87 12.07
N THR A 69 -2.75 1.91 12.74
CA THR A 69 -3.45 0.87 13.51
C THR A 69 -4.38 1.46 14.58
N LYS A 70 -3.89 2.44 15.38
CA LYS A 70 -4.71 3.12 16.41
C LYS A 70 -5.88 3.88 15.80
N THR A 71 -5.66 4.57 14.68
CA THR A 71 -6.69 5.36 14.01
C THR A 71 -7.81 4.48 13.47
N PHE A 72 -7.45 3.40 12.79
CA PHE A 72 -8.44 2.49 12.20
C PHE A 72 -9.17 1.64 13.24
N LYS A 73 -8.49 1.17 14.29
CA LYS A 73 -9.14 0.45 15.40
C LYS A 73 -10.18 1.31 16.14
N ARG A 74 -9.96 2.64 16.25
CA ARG A 74 -10.94 3.54 16.88
C ARG A 74 -12.25 3.66 16.10
N GLU A 75 -12.23 3.47 14.81
CA GLU A 75 -13.42 3.56 13.95
C GLU A 75 -14.35 2.34 14.06
N LYS A 76 -14.03 1.34 14.91
CA LYS A 76 -14.86 0.14 15.25
C LYS A 76 -15.39 -0.67 14.06
N ARG A 77 -14.98 -0.35 12.84
CA ARG A 77 -15.47 -0.97 11.59
C ARG A 77 -14.39 -1.66 10.77
N GLU A 78 -13.14 -1.60 11.22
CA GLU A 78 -12.00 -2.16 10.49
C GLU A 78 -11.30 -3.24 11.30
N THR A 79 -11.13 -4.40 10.71
CA THR A 79 -10.23 -5.42 11.24
C THR A 79 -8.82 -5.11 10.73
N VAL A 80 -7.94 -4.73 11.66
CA VAL A 80 -6.55 -4.37 11.35
C VAL A 80 -5.63 -5.47 11.86
N PHE A 81 -4.91 -6.09 10.96
CA PHE A 81 -3.88 -7.08 11.25
C PHE A 81 -2.49 -6.46 11.06
N ASN A 82 -1.67 -6.52 12.08
CA ASN A 82 -0.27 -6.12 12.01
C ASN A 82 0.59 -7.36 11.82
N ALA A 83 1.19 -7.52 10.65
CA ALA A 83 2.11 -8.61 10.37
C ALA A 83 3.40 -8.42 11.19
N LYS A 84 3.77 -9.43 11.98
CA LYS A 84 4.95 -9.40 12.86
C LYS A 84 6.19 -10.01 12.21
N SER A 85 5.99 -10.85 11.20
CA SER A 85 7.05 -11.53 10.45
C SER A 85 6.67 -11.65 8.97
N VAL A 86 7.61 -12.09 8.14
CA VAL A 86 7.36 -12.44 6.73
C VAL A 86 6.32 -13.53 6.61
N SER A 87 6.39 -14.55 7.48
CA SER A 87 5.43 -15.66 7.50
C SER A 87 4.01 -15.18 7.80
N ASP A 88 3.85 -14.31 8.80
CA ASP A 88 2.55 -13.69 9.13
C ASP A 88 2.01 -12.90 7.94
N LEU A 89 2.88 -12.11 7.27
CA LEU A 89 2.46 -11.34 6.11
C LEU A 89 2.00 -12.25 4.98
N LYS A 90 2.77 -13.30 4.66
CA LYS A 90 2.38 -14.28 3.63
C LYS A 90 1.02 -14.92 3.94
N GLU A 91 0.76 -15.30 5.18
CA GLU A 91 -0.53 -15.86 5.60
C GLU A 91 -1.68 -14.85 5.42
N LEU A 92 -1.49 -13.61 5.89
CA LEU A 92 -2.49 -12.55 5.76
C LEU A 92 -2.79 -12.17 4.30
N LEU A 93 -1.79 -12.20 3.42
CA LEU A 93 -1.96 -11.92 2.01
C LEU A 93 -2.73 -13.03 1.28
N ARG A 94 -2.54 -14.30 1.67
CA ARG A 94 -3.28 -15.45 1.08
C ARG A 94 -4.77 -15.43 1.39
N LYS A 95 -5.19 -14.85 2.51
CA LYS A 95 -6.60 -14.80 2.89
C LYS A 95 -7.39 -13.93 1.91
N ASP A 96 -8.50 -14.42 1.41
CA ASP A 96 -9.46 -13.62 0.61
C ASP A 96 -10.41 -12.89 1.56
N SER A 97 -9.96 -11.76 2.07
CA SER A 97 -10.68 -10.94 3.05
C SER A 97 -10.51 -9.46 2.73
N SER A 98 -11.43 -8.64 3.17
CA SER A 98 -11.36 -7.17 3.02
C SER A 98 -10.61 -6.47 4.14
N ASP A 99 -9.72 -7.18 4.82
CA ASP A 99 -8.98 -6.69 5.98
C ASP A 99 -7.99 -5.57 5.61
N LEU A 100 -7.58 -4.83 6.63
CA LEU A 100 -6.46 -3.91 6.58
C LEU A 100 -5.24 -4.61 7.19
N VAL A 101 -4.24 -4.85 6.37
CA VAL A 101 -2.97 -5.46 6.78
C VAL A 101 -1.90 -4.39 6.85
N THR A 102 -1.18 -4.30 7.96
CA THR A 102 -0.05 -3.39 8.11
C THR A 102 1.24 -4.17 8.36
N SER A 103 2.35 -3.70 7.82
CA SER A 103 3.68 -4.22 8.10
C SER A 103 4.74 -3.14 7.94
N THR A 104 5.81 -3.25 8.71
CA THR A 104 7.00 -2.42 8.51
C THR A 104 7.98 -3.12 7.56
N ILE A 105 8.65 -2.34 6.72
CA ILE A 105 9.61 -2.85 5.73
C ILE A 105 10.77 -3.57 6.43
N GLN A 106 11.25 -3.04 7.57
CA GLN A 106 12.36 -3.64 8.32
C GLN A 106 12.09 -5.05 8.82
N LYS A 107 10.84 -5.36 9.19
CA LYS A 107 10.47 -6.73 9.61
C LYS A 107 10.54 -7.75 8.48
N LEU A 108 10.65 -7.30 7.25
CA LEU A 108 10.66 -8.12 6.05
C LEU A 108 12.07 -8.35 5.48
N GLU A 109 13.11 -7.79 6.14
CA GLU A 109 14.51 -7.88 5.68
C GLU A 109 15.24 -9.14 6.16
N GLU A 110 14.73 -9.79 7.21
CA GLU A 110 15.46 -10.85 7.93
C GLU A 110 15.26 -12.24 7.34
N ASP A 111 14.28 -12.44 6.43
CA ASP A 111 13.93 -13.76 5.91
C ASP A 111 13.96 -13.82 4.39
N ASP A 112 14.13 -15.01 3.88
CA ASP A 112 14.09 -15.38 2.47
C ASP A 112 12.82 -14.77 1.79
N LEU A 113 13.03 -13.72 0.99
CA LEU A 113 11.99 -13.01 0.27
C LEU A 113 11.46 -13.79 -0.95
N ASP A 114 11.56 -15.12 -0.91
CA ASP A 114 10.92 -15.93 -1.93
C ASP A 114 9.39 -15.84 -1.82
N PHE A 115 8.85 -14.91 -2.57
CA PHE A 115 7.42 -14.73 -2.73
C PHE A 115 6.99 -15.34 -4.07
N SER A 116 6.40 -16.53 -4.02
CA SER A 116 5.55 -17.00 -5.10
C SER A 116 4.25 -16.15 -5.15
N CYS A 117 3.41 -16.32 -6.17
CA CYS A 117 2.09 -15.71 -6.19
C CYS A 117 1.27 -16.19 -4.98
N LEU A 118 0.98 -15.29 -4.07
CA LEU A 118 0.21 -15.56 -2.86
C LEU A 118 -1.29 -15.31 -3.05
N ASN A 119 -1.61 -14.27 -3.85
CA ASN A 119 -2.99 -13.91 -4.14
C ASN A 119 -3.06 -13.13 -5.46
N ASP A 120 -3.80 -13.62 -6.42
CA ASP A 120 -3.97 -13.03 -7.75
C ASP A 120 -5.22 -12.13 -7.87
N SER A 121 -5.92 -11.88 -6.76
CA SER A 121 -7.10 -11.02 -6.73
C SER A 121 -6.76 -9.60 -7.17
N ASP A 122 -7.62 -9.02 -7.99
CA ASP A 122 -7.59 -7.60 -8.38
C ASP A 122 -8.22 -6.68 -7.32
N ARG A 123 -8.78 -7.25 -6.25
CA ARG A 123 -9.40 -6.54 -5.12
C ARG A 123 -8.45 -6.34 -3.93
N ILE A 124 -7.18 -6.14 -4.21
CA ILE A 124 -6.16 -5.80 -3.23
C ILE A 124 -5.53 -4.48 -3.65
N ILE A 125 -5.32 -3.56 -2.72
CA ILE A 125 -4.61 -2.29 -2.95
C ILE A 125 -3.42 -2.24 -2.00
N VAL A 126 -2.23 -2.00 -2.55
CA VAL A 126 -1.00 -1.83 -1.76
C VAL A 126 -0.69 -0.34 -1.63
N LEU A 127 -0.51 0.12 -0.41
CA LEU A 127 -0.18 1.49 -0.04
C LEU A 127 1.21 1.49 0.61
N THR A 128 2.17 2.21 0.05
CA THR A 128 3.56 2.18 0.51
C THR A 128 4.02 3.56 0.91
N ASP A 129 4.57 3.68 2.12
CA ASP A 129 5.24 4.91 2.57
C ASP A 129 6.74 4.84 2.22
N GLU A 130 7.31 6.00 1.84
CA GLU A 130 8.74 6.20 1.52
C GLU A 130 9.30 5.19 0.48
N ALA A 131 8.55 4.95 -0.59
CA ALA A 131 8.86 4.00 -1.66
C ALA A 131 10.20 4.24 -2.41
N HIS A 132 10.92 5.32 -2.11
CA HIS A 132 12.19 5.67 -2.76
C HIS A 132 13.43 5.02 -2.11
N ARG A 133 13.29 4.37 -0.96
CA ARG A 133 14.43 3.73 -0.27
C ARG A 133 14.91 2.49 -1.01
N THR A 134 16.22 2.26 -1.00
CA THR A 134 16.88 1.12 -1.68
C THR A 134 16.34 -0.24 -1.25
N GLN A 135 15.95 -0.38 0.00
CA GLN A 135 15.32 -1.56 0.58
C GLN A 135 13.95 -1.89 -0.05
N TYR A 136 13.27 -0.89 -0.58
CA TYR A 136 12.00 -1.11 -1.27
C TYR A 136 12.14 -1.86 -2.60
N GLY A 137 13.31 -1.82 -3.25
CA GLY A 137 13.51 -2.48 -4.54
C GLY A 137 13.30 -4.00 -4.50
N THR A 138 13.90 -4.68 -3.53
CA THR A 138 13.74 -6.14 -3.35
C THR A 138 12.36 -6.50 -2.82
N LEU A 139 11.88 -5.79 -1.80
CA LEU A 139 10.54 -5.99 -1.27
C LEU A 139 9.46 -5.63 -2.30
N GLY A 140 9.63 -4.56 -3.06
CA GLY A 140 8.71 -4.18 -4.14
C GLY A 140 8.58 -5.25 -5.21
N ALA A 141 9.71 -5.86 -5.61
CA ALA A 141 9.72 -7.00 -6.53
C ALA A 141 9.01 -8.21 -5.92
N ALA A 142 9.29 -8.55 -4.66
CA ALA A 142 8.63 -9.64 -3.94
C ALA A 142 7.10 -9.43 -3.86
N ILE A 143 6.66 -8.22 -3.48
CA ILE A 143 5.23 -7.88 -3.44
C ILE A 143 4.60 -7.85 -4.85
N ASN A 144 5.35 -7.51 -5.89
CA ASN A 144 4.89 -7.61 -7.27
C ASN A 144 4.60 -9.07 -7.67
N THR A 145 5.46 -9.98 -7.27
CA THR A 145 5.30 -11.42 -7.50
C THR A 145 4.16 -11.99 -6.66
N ALA A 146 4.09 -11.62 -5.39
CA ALA A 146 3.06 -12.08 -4.46
C ALA A 146 1.65 -11.63 -4.84
N LEU A 147 1.50 -10.39 -5.32
CA LEU A 147 0.23 -9.74 -5.63
C LEU A 147 0.26 -9.16 -7.06
N PRO A 148 0.22 -10.03 -8.09
CA PRO A 148 0.46 -9.61 -9.47
C PRO A 148 -0.60 -8.65 -10.02
N ASN A 149 -1.83 -8.68 -9.53
CA ASN A 149 -2.94 -7.86 -10.01
C ASN A 149 -3.26 -6.65 -9.11
N ALA A 150 -2.60 -6.52 -7.96
CA ALA A 150 -2.87 -5.44 -7.02
C ALA A 150 -2.29 -4.10 -7.51
N PRO A 151 -3.10 -3.03 -7.65
CA PRO A 151 -2.60 -1.68 -7.86
C PRO A 151 -1.79 -1.21 -6.65
N LYS A 152 -0.71 -0.48 -6.92
CA LYS A 152 0.23 0.02 -5.91
C LYS A 152 0.24 1.54 -5.91
N ILE A 153 0.10 2.13 -4.74
CA ILE A 153 0.12 3.57 -4.52
C ILE A 153 1.27 3.90 -3.58
N ALA A 154 2.25 4.59 -4.12
CA ALA A 154 3.41 5.04 -3.37
C ALA A 154 3.20 6.45 -2.82
N PHE A 155 3.55 6.65 -1.57
CA PHE A 155 3.67 7.96 -0.94
C PHE A 155 5.14 8.26 -0.72
N THR A 156 5.63 9.38 -1.22
CA THR A 156 7.05 9.74 -1.08
C THR A 156 7.26 11.24 -0.96
N GLY A 157 8.23 11.63 -0.15
CA GLY A 157 8.69 13.02 -0.03
C GLY A 157 9.72 13.41 -1.09
N THR A 158 10.40 12.43 -1.65
CA THR A 158 11.48 12.61 -2.64
C THR A 158 11.31 11.62 -3.79
N PRO A 159 10.44 11.91 -4.77
CA PRO A 159 10.30 11.02 -5.91
C PRO A 159 11.62 11.00 -6.70
N LEU A 160 12.12 9.83 -6.97
CA LEU A 160 13.27 9.65 -7.87
C LEU A 160 12.78 9.83 -9.31
N ILE A 161 12.64 11.09 -9.72
CA ILE A 161 12.19 11.48 -11.08
C ILE A 161 13.11 10.90 -12.15
N SER A 162 14.39 10.68 -11.82
CA SER A 162 15.40 10.12 -12.72
C SER A 162 15.39 8.60 -12.82
N SER A 163 14.72 7.88 -11.92
CA SER A 163 14.66 6.43 -11.98
C SER A 163 13.35 5.97 -12.65
N GLN A 164 13.47 5.44 -13.86
CA GLN A 164 12.38 4.72 -14.54
C GLN A 164 11.76 3.61 -13.65
N LYS A 165 12.48 3.15 -12.61
CA LYS A 165 12.02 2.12 -11.67
C LYS A 165 10.74 2.52 -10.93
N THR A 166 10.65 3.74 -10.40
CA THR A 166 9.46 4.16 -9.63
C THR A 166 8.21 4.22 -10.51
N VAL A 167 8.34 4.75 -11.72
CA VAL A 167 7.21 4.79 -12.68
C VAL A 167 6.86 3.39 -13.17
N HIS A 168 7.86 2.53 -13.36
CA HIS A 168 7.63 1.15 -13.80
C HIS A 168 6.90 0.31 -12.74
N GLU A 169 7.17 0.52 -11.46
CA GLU A 169 6.58 -0.25 -10.38
C GLU A 169 5.18 0.26 -9.97
N PHE A 170 4.99 1.57 -9.94
CA PHE A 170 3.79 2.21 -9.40
C PHE A 170 2.90 2.88 -10.44
N GLY A 171 3.36 3.05 -11.67
CA GLY A 171 2.67 3.83 -12.70
C GLY A 171 3.01 5.33 -12.64
N ALA A 172 2.38 6.12 -13.52
CA ALA A 172 2.65 7.56 -13.65
C ALA A 172 2.18 8.38 -12.43
N TYR A 173 2.78 9.57 -12.24
CA TYR A 173 2.43 10.55 -11.22
C TYR A 173 1.00 11.12 -11.39
#